data_4a77bf29d7498ca782cdb9cc0c13919c
#
_entry.id   4a77bf29d7498ca782cdb9cc0c13919c
#
_cell.length_a   1.000
_cell.length_b   1.000
_cell.length_c   1.000
_cell.angle_alpha   90.00
_cell.angle_beta   90.00
_cell.angle_gamma   90.00
#
_symmetry.space_group_name_H-M   'P 1'
#
loop_
_entity.id
_entity.type
_entity.pdbx_description
1 polymer ?
#
loop_
_entity_poly.entity_id
_entity_poly.type
_entity_poly.pdbx_seq_one_letter_code
_entity_poly.pdbx_strand_id
1 'polypeptide(L)'
;MNQPLYIHEIQDLFDDVQRSEIFEDQKMMTDAVALFPVTKINEKYQTEKQLKDFDLKKFVLSNFEFLGAKVSLQKEDHLPIEDHIERLWDELTRTSYEEKGTLLRLPKPYIVPGGRFNEFFYWDSYFIMLGLQVSGRVEMMEHIIENCAYLIHTYGFVPNGSRTHFLTRSQPPYFSLMLDLLFETTGDESIYSTYYGTLEKEYAFWMNGEAQLENGSAIKRVVKTDSGDILNRYYDAENEPRPESYLIDIRDNENAGTEFYRNIRSACESGWDFSSRWFADGEHIQTIETLNLAEIDLNCLLWHLEKTLAKSSALQQLTEKEEQFNEKAALRRKLINTYLWDTDSGTYKDYHTEKNAVTSSVHIAMLYPLFLGLADAEQAKLVAEKISQEFLYPGGLVTTTKNSGQQWDLPNAWAPYQWLGFKSMKNYGFHELAEQIRDHWCGNVERIYRNTGKLMEKYNALDTESIAGGGEYPNQDGFGWTNGVYLKLKNS
;
A
#
# COMPACT_ATOMS: atom_id res chain seq x y z
N MET A 1 13.48 7.79 27.56
CA MET A 1 12.65 7.52 26.38
C MET A 1 12.71 6.00 26.17
N ASN A 2 11.58 5.33 26.13
CA ASN A 2 11.55 3.90 25.78
C ASN A 2 11.95 3.80 24.30
N GLN A 3 12.92 2.93 23.98
CA GLN A 3 13.21 2.63 22.58
C GLN A 3 12.12 1.68 22.05
N PRO A 4 11.76 1.76 20.76
CA PRO A 4 10.81 0.83 20.19
C PRO A 4 11.39 -0.60 20.18
N LEU A 5 10.51 -1.60 20.28
CA LEU A 5 10.89 -3.00 20.22
C LEU A 5 11.18 -3.40 18.77
N TYR A 6 12.31 -4.06 18.54
CA TYR A 6 12.61 -4.75 17.30
C TYR A 6 12.44 -6.26 17.47
N ILE A 7 11.81 -6.94 16.52
CA ILE A 7 11.50 -8.38 16.62
C ILE A 7 12.79 -9.21 16.83
N HIS A 8 13.90 -8.85 16.19
CA HIS A 8 15.17 -9.55 16.37
C HIS A 8 15.69 -9.52 17.81
N GLU A 9 15.26 -8.57 18.64
CA GLU A 9 15.65 -8.51 20.07
C GLU A 9 15.01 -9.62 20.91
N ILE A 10 13.91 -10.25 20.40
CA ILE A 10 13.20 -11.36 21.04
C ILE A 10 13.09 -12.58 20.12
N GLN A 11 14.01 -12.74 19.17
CA GLN A 11 13.90 -13.70 18.06
C GLN A 11 13.56 -15.13 18.51
N ASP A 12 14.28 -15.70 19.47
CA ASP A 12 14.04 -17.07 19.96
C ASP A 12 12.61 -17.25 20.53
N LEU A 13 12.14 -16.26 21.30
CA LEU A 13 10.79 -16.29 21.85
C LEU A 13 9.75 -16.09 20.74
N PHE A 14 10.02 -15.19 19.82
CA PHE A 14 9.14 -14.90 18.69
C PHE A 14 8.95 -16.13 17.80
N ASP A 15 10.05 -16.81 17.43
CA ASP A 15 10.00 -18.02 16.60
C ASP A 15 9.22 -19.14 17.28
N ASP A 16 9.44 -19.36 18.58
CA ASP A 16 8.72 -20.37 19.35
C ASP A 16 7.23 -20.06 19.48
N VAL A 17 6.86 -18.78 19.65
CA VAL A 17 5.45 -18.32 19.68
C VAL A 17 4.78 -18.56 18.34
N GLN A 18 5.42 -18.15 17.24
CA GLN A 18 4.85 -18.31 15.90
C GLN A 18 4.69 -19.79 15.53
N ARG A 19 5.73 -20.61 15.76
CA ARG A 19 5.71 -22.06 15.47
C ARG A 19 4.71 -22.85 16.31
N SER A 20 4.42 -22.38 17.52
CA SER A 20 3.47 -23.04 18.43
C SER A 20 2.01 -22.66 18.16
N GLU A 21 1.74 -21.74 17.25
CA GLU A 21 0.41 -21.25 16.85
C GLU A 21 -0.50 -20.92 18.05
N ILE A 22 0.09 -20.35 19.12
CA ILE A 22 -0.67 -20.02 20.37
C ILE A 22 -1.67 -18.88 20.18
N PHE A 23 -1.56 -18.13 19.10
CA PHE A 23 -2.49 -17.09 18.66
C PHE A 23 -3.08 -17.43 17.29
N GLU A 24 -4.35 -17.08 17.07
CA GLU A 24 -5.02 -17.26 15.78
C GLU A 24 -4.47 -16.33 14.70
N ASP A 25 -4.12 -15.09 15.07
CA ASP A 25 -3.50 -14.10 14.18
C ASP A 25 -2.00 -13.96 14.53
N GLN A 26 -1.13 -14.28 13.56
CA GLN A 26 0.33 -14.21 13.72
C GLN A 26 0.82 -12.78 14.02
N LYS A 27 0.07 -11.76 13.56
CA LYS A 27 0.36 -10.35 13.83
C LYS A 27 0.25 -9.99 15.31
N MET A 28 -0.49 -10.75 16.11
CA MET A 28 -0.63 -10.43 17.53
C MET A 28 0.70 -10.30 18.26
N MET A 29 1.66 -11.20 18.01
CA MET A 29 2.96 -11.12 18.67
C MET A 29 3.81 -9.97 18.16
N THR A 30 3.69 -9.58 16.89
CA THR A 30 4.40 -8.40 16.35
C THR A 30 3.88 -7.09 16.94
N ASP A 31 2.62 -7.05 17.34
CA ASP A 31 1.95 -5.87 17.91
C ASP A 31 2.06 -5.81 19.45
N ALA A 32 2.63 -6.84 20.06
CA ALA A 32 2.70 -6.96 21.51
C ALA A 32 3.64 -5.89 22.14
N VAL A 33 3.26 -5.44 23.32
CA VAL A 33 4.04 -4.46 24.10
C VAL A 33 4.69 -5.15 25.28
N ALA A 34 6.00 -5.10 25.35
CA ALA A 34 6.75 -5.67 26.47
C ALA A 34 6.43 -4.96 27.79
N LEU A 35 6.04 -5.72 28.83
CA LEU A 35 5.73 -5.21 30.17
C LEU A 35 7.00 -4.98 31.00
N PHE A 36 8.12 -5.59 30.60
CA PHE A 36 9.41 -5.52 31.26
C PHE A 36 10.52 -5.25 30.23
N PRO A 37 11.71 -4.83 30.67
CA PRO A 37 12.85 -4.71 29.76
C PRO A 37 13.10 -6.02 28.99
N VAL A 38 13.29 -5.92 27.67
CA VAL A 38 13.44 -7.07 26.76
C VAL A 38 14.54 -8.01 27.21
N THR A 39 15.67 -7.49 27.71
CA THR A 39 16.76 -8.30 28.28
C THR A 39 16.29 -9.21 29.41
N LYS A 40 15.46 -8.69 30.33
CA LYS A 40 14.90 -9.48 31.42
C LYS A 40 13.89 -10.54 30.93
N ILE A 41 13.10 -10.20 29.93
CA ILE A 41 12.17 -11.17 29.32
C ILE A 41 12.96 -12.31 28.69
N ASN A 42 14.01 -12.00 27.95
CA ASN A 42 14.87 -13.02 27.32
C ASN A 42 15.57 -13.90 28.35
N GLU A 43 16.19 -13.32 29.38
CA GLU A 43 16.83 -14.08 30.44
C GLU A 43 15.86 -15.06 31.15
N LYS A 44 14.67 -14.54 31.47
CA LYS A 44 13.58 -15.31 32.07
C LYS A 44 13.11 -16.44 31.15
N TYR A 45 12.93 -16.12 29.84
CA TYR A 45 12.53 -17.09 28.82
C TYR A 45 13.56 -18.23 28.69
N GLN A 46 14.85 -17.92 28.53
CA GLN A 46 15.90 -18.93 28.41
C GLN A 46 15.98 -19.84 29.62
N THR A 47 15.62 -19.33 30.80
CA THR A 47 15.59 -20.12 32.06
C THR A 47 14.35 -20.98 32.16
N GLU A 48 13.17 -20.39 31.97
CA GLU A 48 11.90 -21.06 32.21
C GLU A 48 11.53 -22.07 31.11
N LYS A 49 11.94 -21.86 29.84
CA LYS A 49 11.68 -22.81 28.74
C LYS A 49 12.31 -24.19 28.95
N GLN A 50 13.27 -24.32 29.89
CA GLN A 50 13.88 -25.61 30.25
C GLN A 50 13.06 -26.39 31.30
N LEU A 51 12.04 -25.77 31.91
CA LEU A 51 11.23 -26.40 32.93
C LEU A 51 10.23 -27.38 32.29
N LYS A 52 10.01 -28.51 32.97
CA LYS A 52 9.13 -29.58 32.45
C LYS A 52 7.68 -29.16 32.30
N ASP A 53 7.23 -28.19 33.08
CA ASP A 53 5.86 -27.65 33.13
C ASP A 53 5.79 -26.23 32.55
N PHE A 54 6.73 -25.86 31.69
CA PHE A 54 6.72 -24.57 31.00
C PHE A 54 5.51 -24.42 30.10
N ASP A 55 4.76 -23.33 30.28
CA ASP A 55 3.62 -22.94 29.47
C ASP A 55 3.94 -21.66 28.71
N LEU A 56 4.24 -21.79 27.40
CA LEU A 56 4.62 -20.68 26.53
C LEU A 56 3.54 -19.59 26.46
N LYS A 57 2.27 -19.98 26.34
CA LYS A 57 1.15 -19.01 26.26
C LYS A 57 1.04 -18.20 27.54
N LYS A 58 1.11 -18.86 28.69
CA LYS A 58 1.10 -18.20 30.00
C LYS A 58 2.30 -17.29 30.20
N PHE A 59 3.48 -17.72 29.75
CA PHE A 59 4.69 -16.90 29.78
C PHE A 59 4.50 -15.61 28.96
N VAL A 60 4.04 -15.72 27.72
CA VAL A 60 3.81 -14.57 26.83
C VAL A 60 2.78 -13.62 27.43
N LEU A 61 1.62 -14.12 27.87
CA LEU A 61 0.56 -13.30 28.47
C LEU A 61 1.00 -12.61 29.79
N SER A 62 2.02 -13.13 30.47
CA SER A 62 2.54 -12.54 31.72
C SER A 62 3.64 -11.48 31.47
N ASN A 63 4.22 -11.44 30.28
CA ASN A 63 5.36 -10.56 29.98
C ASN A 63 5.04 -9.54 28.88
N PHE A 64 3.91 -9.66 28.17
CA PHE A 64 3.48 -8.75 27.12
C PHE A 64 2.03 -8.32 27.30
N GLU A 65 1.74 -7.07 26.97
CA GLU A 65 0.39 -6.53 26.79
C GLU A 65 -0.01 -6.63 25.31
N PHE A 66 -1.21 -7.12 25.04
CA PHE A 66 -1.79 -7.18 23.71
C PHE A 66 -2.85 -6.09 23.58
N LEU A 67 -2.57 -5.10 22.76
CA LEU A 67 -3.52 -4.04 22.45
C LEU A 67 -4.56 -4.63 21.49
N GLY A 68 -5.65 -5.13 22.03
CA GLY A 68 -6.72 -5.72 21.23
C GLY A 68 -7.29 -4.71 20.24
N ALA A 69 -7.58 -5.16 19.03
CA ALA A 69 -8.38 -4.42 18.06
C ALA A 69 -9.80 -4.25 18.65
N LYS A 70 -10.02 -3.18 19.43
CA LYS A 70 -11.35 -2.80 19.90
C LYS A 70 -12.02 -1.89 18.87
N VAL A 71 -12.38 -2.44 17.73
CA VAL A 71 -13.50 -1.94 16.95
C VAL A 71 -14.57 -3.02 17.01
N SER A 72 -15.17 -3.23 18.18
CA SER A 72 -16.46 -3.88 18.26
C SER A 72 -17.51 -2.80 18.03
N LEU A 73 -17.79 -2.50 16.77
CA LEU A 73 -18.95 -1.75 16.39
C LEU A 73 -20.15 -2.49 17.01
N GLN A 74 -20.74 -1.94 18.08
CA GLN A 74 -22.02 -2.42 18.53
C GLN A 74 -22.97 -2.24 17.37
N LYS A 75 -23.75 -3.27 17.08
CA LYS A 75 -24.77 -3.28 16.05
C LYS A 75 -25.84 -2.26 16.46
N GLU A 76 -25.58 -0.97 16.19
CA GLU A 76 -26.60 0.06 16.32
C GLU A 76 -27.44 0.07 15.04
N ASP A 77 -28.74 0.12 15.21
CA ASP A 77 -29.73 0.05 14.17
C ASP A 77 -29.43 1.03 13.01
N HIS A 78 -29.18 0.47 11.84
CA HIS A 78 -29.29 1.05 10.49
C HIS A 78 -29.14 2.57 10.35
N LEU A 79 -27.94 3.10 10.70
CA LEU A 79 -27.57 4.46 10.30
C LEU A 79 -27.47 4.55 8.77
N PRO A 80 -27.79 5.70 8.19
CA PRO A 80 -27.32 6.00 6.84
C PRO A 80 -25.81 5.76 6.75
N ILE A 81 -25.34 5.25 5.62
CA ILE A 81 -23.94 4.84 5.44
C ILE A 81 -22.97 6.01 5.64
N GLU A 82 -23.35 7.20 5.23
CA GLU A 82 -22.58 8.43 5.39
C GLU A 82 -22.43 8.80 6.88
N ASP A 83 -23.51 8.72 7.66
CA ASP A 83 -23.48 8.98 9.12
C ASP A 83 -22.63 7.93 9.85
N HIS A 84 -22.67 6.68 9.38
CA HIS A 84 -21.82 5.62 9.90
C HIS A 84 -20.34 5.90 9.65
N ILE A 85 -19.99 6.34 8.42
CA ILE A 85 -18.61 6.69 8.08
C ILE A 85 -18.13 7.88 8.91
N GLU A 86 -18.98 8.89 9.17
CA GLU A 86 -18.57 10.02 10.02
C GLU A 86 -18.21 9.59 11.45
N ARG A 87 -18.91 8.58 12.01
CA ARG A 87 -18.53 7.98 13.30
C ARG A 87 -17.24 7.17 13.20
N LEU A 88 -17.07 6.43 12.10
CA LEU A 88 -15.85 5.64 11.88
C LEU A 88 -14.59 6.50 11.85
N TRP A 89 -14.62 7.73 11.34
CA TRP A 89 -13.47 8.62 11.39
C TRP A 89 -12.96 8.85 12.82
N ASP A 90 -13.86 9.00 13.79
CA ASP A 90 -13.49 9.19 15.19
C ASP A 90 -13.00 7.86 15.82
N GLU A 91 -13.67 6.76 15.50
CA GLU A 91 -13.31 5.43 16.01
C GLU A 91 -11.98 4.90 15.46
N LEU A 92 -11.62 5.26 14.22
CA LEU A 92 -10.35 4.89 13.58
C LEU A 92 -9.22 5.87 13.91
N THR A 93 -9.51 6.97 14.59
CA THR A 93 -8.48 7.95 14.98
C THR A 93 -7.59 7.37 16.09
N ARG A 94 -6.28 7.49 15.94
CA ARG A 94 -5.26 7.06 16.91
C ARG A 94 -4.26 8.16 17.17
N THR A 95 -3.53 8.00 18.28
CA THR A 95 -2.37 8.82 18.64
C THR A 95 -1.21 7.89 19.03
N SER A 96 0.01 8.24 18.63
CA SER A 96 1.23 7.51 18.98
C SER A 96 2.35 8.52 19.30
N TYR A 97 2.12 9.38 20.30
CA TYR A 97 3.08 10.41 20.70
C TYR A 97 4.36 9.86 21.34
N GLU A 98 4.34 8.59 21.71
CA GLU A 98 5.47 7.85 22.26
C GLU A 98 5.57 6.49 21.57
N GLU A 99 6.76 5.92 21.49
CA GLU A 99 7.01 4.58 20.99
C GLU A 99 6.43 3.55 21.98
N LYS A 100 5.68 2.58 21.45
CA LYS A 100 5.05 1.54 22.28
C LYS A 100 5.12 0.18 21.59
N GLY A 101 5.91 -0.75 22.17
CA GLY A 101 6.20 -2.01 21.51
C GLY A 101 6.89 -1.75 20.18
N THR A 102 6.42 -2.36 19.11
CA THR A 102 6.93 -2.11 17.74
C THR A 102 6.38 -0.81 17.10
N LEU A 103 5.38 -0.16 17.73
CA LEU A 103 4.73 1.03 17.17
C LEU A 103 5.67 2.26 17.24
N LEU A 104 5.87 2.90 16.10
CA LEU A 104 6.68 4.09 15.95
C LEU A 104 5.94 5.33 16.45
N ARG A 105 6.70 6.30 16.96
CA ARG A 105 6.17 7.60 17.33
C ARG A 105 5.70 8.37 16.10
N LEU A 106 4.52 9.02 16.23
CA LEU A 106 3.99 10.01 15.28
C LEU A 106 3.58 11.28 16.01
N PRO A 107 3.92 12.47 15.49
CA PRO A 107 3.68 13.74 16.18
C PRO A 107 2.22 14.19 16.20
N LYS A 108 1.38 13.63 15.32
CA LYS A 108 -0.01 14.04 15.15
C LYS A 108 -0.97 12.85 15.24
N PRO A 109 -2.26 13.09 15.55
CA PRO A 109 -3.30 12.08 15.37
C PRO A 109 -3.33 11.58 13.92
N TYR A 110 -3.80 10.36 13.72
CA TYR A 110 -3.92 9.73 12.41
C TYR A 110 -5.09 8.75 12.37
N ILE A 111 -5.54 8.39 11.18
CA ILE A 111 -6.57 7.37 10.97
C ILE A 111 -5.90 6.06 10.57
N VAL A 112 -6.27 4.97 11.25
CA VAL A 112 -5.83 3.62 10.89
C VAL A 112 -6.75 3.02 9.83
N PRO A 113 -6.28 2.05 9.00
CA PRO A 113 -7.15 1.36 8.04
C PRO A 113 -8.34 0.66 8.70
N GLY A 114 -8.15 0.04 9.85
CA GLY A 114 -9.19 -0.65 10.61
C GLY A 114 -8.96 -2.16 10.74
N GLY A 115 -9.83 -2.83 11.49
CA GLY A 115 -9.70 -4.25 11.78
C GLY A 115 -8.37 -4.58 12.48
N ARG A 116 -7.61 -5.51 11.91
CA ARG A 116 -6.28 -5.90 12.41
C ARG A 116 -5.18 -4.85 12.20
N PHE A 117 -5.43 -3.81 11.39
CA PHE A 117 -4.49 -2.77 11.02
C PHE A 117 -4.65 -1.54 11.93
N ASN A 118 -3.93 -1.53 13.06
CA ASN A 118 -4.00 -0.50 14.10
C ASN A 118 -2.80 0.45 14.12
N GLU A 119 -2.06 0.54 13.03
CA GLU A 119 -0.97 1.46 12.78
C GLU A 119 -1.28 2.34 11.57
N PHE A 120 -0.50 3.39 11.38
CA PHE A 120 -0.55 4.25 10.20
C PHE A 120 -0.01 3.50 9.00
N PHE A 121 -0.75 3.49 7.87
CA PHE A 121 -0.31 2.96 6.59
C PHE A 121 -0.23 4.07 5.54
N TYR A 122 0.78 3.98 4.66
CA TYR A 122 1.13 5.10 3.80
C TYR A 122 0.09 5.34 2.68
N TRP A 123 -0.03 4.43 1.71
CA TRP A 123 -0.89 4.69 0.55
C TRP A 123 -2.38 4.68 0.91
N ASP A 124 -2.78 3.88 1.92
CA ASP A 124 -4.14 3.88 2.48
C ASP A 124 -4.59 5.27 2.88
N SER A 125 -3.68 6.04 3.47
CA SER A 125 -3.94 7.39 3.96
C SER A 125 -4.37 8.34 2.86
N TYR A 126 -3.89 8.20 1.62
CA TYR A 126 -4.37 9.00 0.50
C TYR A 126 -5.87 8.74 0.21
N PHE A 127 -6.27 7.48 0.18
CA PHE A 127 -7.67 7.11 -0.08
C PHE A 127 -8.58 7.47 1.09
N ILE A 128 -8.09 7.42 2.32
CA ILE A 128 -8.75 7.95 3.51
C ILE A 128 -8.94 9.47 3.37
N MET A 129 -7.91 10.22 2.95
CA MET A 129 -7.97 11.68 2.74
C MET A 129 -9.03 12.09 1.72
N LEU A 130 -9.36 11.27 0.72
CA LEU A 130 -10.46 11.54 -0.21
C LEU A 130 -11.81 11.69 0.53
N GLY A 131 -12.05 10.82 1.50
CA GLY A 131 -13.26 10.91 2.34
C GLY A 131 -13.19 12.06 3.33
N LEU A 132 -12.03 12.30 3.95
CA LEU A 132 -11.84 13.43 4.87
C LEU A 132 -12.08 14.77 4.17
N GLN A 133 -11.70 14.88 2.89
CA GLN A 133 -12.01 16.06 2.06
C GLN A 133 -13.53 16.27 1.96
N VAL A 134 -14.30 15.22 1.68
CA VAL A 134 -15.78 15.28 1.59
C VAL A 134 -16.39 15.61 2.96
N SER A 135 -15.88 15.01 4.03
CA SER A 135 -16.31 15.26 5.40
C SER A 135 -15.86 16.62 5.97
N GLY A 136 -15.08 17.41 5.22
CA GLY A 136 -14.57 18.72 5.66
C GLY A 136 -13.54 18.64 6.82
N ARG A 137 -12.92 17.46 7.03
CA ARG A 137 -11.94 17.22 8.11
C ARG A 137 -10.52 17.60 7.70
N VAL A 138 -10.34 18.86 7.29
CA VAL A 138 -9.07 19.39 6.73
C VAL A 138 -7.90 19.23 7.70
N GLU A 139 -8.10 19.54 9.00
CA GLU A 139 -7.06 19.38 10.01
C GLU A 139 -6.51 17.95 10.09
N MET A 140 -7.34 16.93 9.91
CA MET A 140 -6.88 15.54 9.88
C MET A 140 -6.08 15.23 8.61
N MET A 141 -6.41 15.84 7.46
CA MET A 141 -5.60 15.72 6.25
C MET A 141 -4.21 16.33 6.44
N GLU A 142 -4.13 17.51 7.09
CA GLU A 142 -2.86 18.16 7.46
C GLU A 142 -2.04 17.27 8.42
N HIS A 143 -2.67 16.68 9.43
CA HIS A 143 -2.03 15.77 10.37
C HIS A 143 -1.43 14.52 9.67
N ILE A 144 -2.13 13.94 8.70
CA ILE A 144 -1.62 12.82 7.90
C ILE A 144 -0.36 13.24 7.14
N ILE A 145 -0.38 14.40 6.48
CA ILE A 145 0.77 14.93 5.73
C ILE A 145 1.95 15.23 6.67
N GLU A 146 1.70 15.83 7.84
CA GLU A 146 2.75 16.09 8.82
C GLU A 146 3.37 14.80 9.37
N ASN A 147 2.58 13.74 9.57
CA ASN A 147 3.08 12.44 9.98
C ASN A 147 3.95 11.79 8.88
N CYS A 148 3.52 11.85 7.60
CA CYS A 148 4.35 11.40 6.49
C CYS A 148 5.67 12.18 6.42
N ALA A 149 5.62 13.51 6.54
CA ALA A 149 6.81 14.35 6.53
C ALA A 149 7.76 14.01 7.71
N TYR A 150 7.21 13.79 8.90
CA TYR A 150 8.00 13.34 10.05
C TYR A 150 8.70 12.01 9.79
N LEU A 151 8.01 11.01 9.24
CA LEU A 151 8.58 9.70 8.90
C LEU A 151 9.68 9.83 7.83
N ILE A 152 9.45 10.61 6.77
CA ILE A 152 10.45 10.89 5.73
C ILE A 152 11.68 11.59 6.34
N HIS A 153 11.49 12.56 7.24
CA HIS A 153 12.62 13.23 7.88
C HIS A 153 13.39 12.32 8.84
N THR A 154 12.72 11.40 9.51
CA THR A 154 13.33 10.49 10.50
C THR A 154 14.02 9.30 9.84
N TYR A 155 13.35 8.65 8.89
CA TYR A 155 13.80 7.36 8.30
C TYR A 155 14.27 7.50 6.84
N GLY A 156 14.00 8.60 6.18
CA GLY A 156 14.29 8.83 4.76
C GLY A 156 13.12 8.50 3.84
N PHE A 157 12.08 7.84 4.33
CA PHE A 157 10.89 7.40 3.59
C PHE A 157 9.70 7.21 4.54
N VAL A 158 8.51 7.02 4.01
CA VAL A 158 7.36 6.56 4.80
C VAL A 158 7.40 5.01 4.81
N PRO A 159 7.54 4.37 5.98
CA PRO A 159 7.48 2.91 6.07
C PRO A 159 6.13 2.35 5.60
N ASN A 160 6.10 1.09 5.19
CA ASN A 160 4.87 0.37 4.79
C ASN A 160 3.74 0.58 5.81
N GLY A 161 4.05 0.41 7.11
CA GLY A 161 3.24 0.80 8.24
C GLY A 161 4.10 1.38 9.36
N SER A 162 3.51 2.10 10.33
CA SER A 162 4.25 2.77 11.40
C SER A 162 4.69 1.80 12.52
N ARG A 163 5.38 0.70 12.16
CA ARG A 163 5.99 -0.26 13.09
C ARG A 163 7.41 -0.61 12.69
N THR A 164 8.23 -1.04 13.66
CA THR A 164 9.65 -1.32 13.45
C THR A 164 9.93 -2.39 12.39
N HIS A 165 9.09 -3.41 12.29
CA HIS A 165 9.25 -4.47 11.29
C HIS A 165 8.91 -4.05 9.85
N PHE A 166 8.29 -2.89 9.67
CA PHE A 166 8.05 -2.28 8.36
C PHE A 166 9.15 -1.30 7.91
N LEU A 167 10.19 -1.06 8.71
CA LEU A 167 11.29 -0.13 8.38
C LEU A 167 12.22 -0.63 7.26
N THR A 168 12.00 -1.80 6.72
CA THR A 168 12.80 -2.37 5.62
C THR A 168 12.25 -2.04 4.23
N ARG A 169 10.97 -1.61 4.16
CA ARG A 169 10.24 -1.29 2.92
C ARG A 169 9.28 -0.12 3.09
N SER A 170 8.96 0.53 1.98
CA SER A 170 7.94 1.59 1.91
C SER A 170 6.58 1.02 1.46
N GLN A 171 5.75 1.88 0.93
CA GLN A 171 4.58 1.61 0.08
C GLN A 171 4.63 2.56 -1.12
N PRO A 172 3.69 2.47 -2.11
CA PRO A 172 3.66 3.38 -3.25
C PRO A 172 3.72 4.86 -2.83
N PRO A 173 4.58 5.69 -3.45
CA PRO A 173 4.87 7.07 -3.01
C PRO A 173 3.73 8.04 -3.33
N TYR A 174 2.72 8.08 -2.48
CA TYR A 174 1.54 8.94 -2.62
C TYR A 174 1.69 10.33 -2.00
N PHE A 175 2.80 10.68 -1.37
CA PHE A 175 2.95 11.95 -0.66
C PHE A 175 2.71 13.16 -1.57
N SER A 176 3.24 13.16 -2.79
CA SER A 176 3.01 14.23 -3.76
C SER A 176 1.53 14.38 -4.16
N LEU A 177 0.78 13.27 -4.27
CA LEU A 177 -0.66 13.28 -4.50
C LEU A 177 -1.46 13.75 -3.28
N MET A 178 -0.99 13.47 -2.06
CA MET A 178 -1.59 14.00 -0.83
C MET A 178 -1.48 15.52 -0.77
N LEU A 179 -0.34 16.10 -1.22
CA LEU A 179 -0.17 17.54 -1.33
C LEU A 179 -1.14 18.14 -2.36
N ASP A 180 -1.31 17.52 -3.52
CA ASP A 180 -2.28 17.96 -4.52
C ASP A 180 -3.71 17.95 -3.96
N LEU A 181 -4.09 16.89 -3.25
CA LEU A 181 -5.42 16.78 -2.63
C LEU A 181 -5.64 17.84 -1.54
N LEU A 182 -4.63 18.15 -0.74
CA LEU A 182 -4.73 19.23 0.25
C LEU A 182 -4.81 20.60 -0.43
N PHE A 183 -4.03 20.83 -1.49
CA PHE A 183 -4.13 22.06 -2.31
C PHE A 183 -5.52 22.21 -2.94
N GLU A 184 -6.07 21.14 -3.53
CA GLU A 184 -7.45 21.15 -4.06
C GLU A 184 -8.48 21.54 -2.99
N THR A 185 -8.23 21.18 -1.74
CA THR A 185 -9.14 21.41 -0.61
C THR A 185 -9.03 22.82 -0.06
N THR A 186 -7.82 23.35 0.09
CA THR A 186 -7.55 24.60 0.80
C THR A 186 -7.29 25.80 -0.11
N GLY A 187 -6.85 25.56 -1.35
CA GLY A 187 -6.36 26.59 -2.28
C GLY A 187 -4.98 27.15 -1.88
N ASP A 188 -4.33 26.61 -0.84
CA ASP A 188 -3.03 27.09 -0.38
C ASP A 188 -1.87 26.44 -1.15
N GLU A 189 -1.31 27.16 -2.12
CA GLU A 189 -0.18 26.70 -2.93
C GLU A 189 1.15 26.68 -2.14
N SER A 190 1.24 27.35 -1.00
CA SER A 190 2.46 27.39 -0.18
C SER A 190 2.88 26.02 0.36
N ILE A 191 1.95 25.06 0.41
CA ILE A 191 2.22 23.67 0.82
C ILE A 191 3.35 23.02 0.00
N TYR A 192 3.42 23.29 -1.29
CA TYR A 192 4.48 22.74 -2.15
C TYR A 192 5.85 23.25 -1.75
N SER A 193 5.97 24.55 -1.43
CA SER A 193 7.21 25.13 -0.92
C SER A 193 7.56 24.62 0.48
N THR A 194 6.55 24.46 1.34
CA THR A 194 6.72 23.98 2.72
C THR A 194 7.31 22.56 2.75
N TYR A 195 6.83 21.68 1.87
CA TYR A 195 7.24 20.27 1.84
C TYR A 195 8.30 19.95 0.78
N TYR A 196 8.92 20.94 0.14
CA TYR A 196 9.95 20.73 -0.88
C TYR A 196 11.08 19.80 -0.42
N GLY A 197 11.69 20.08 0.73
CA GLY A 197 12.77 19.25 1.28
C GLY A 197 12.33 17.83 1.67
N THR A 198 11.03 17.65 1.99
CA THR A 198 10.44 16.33 2.23
C THR A 198 10.33 15.54 0.93
N LEU A 199 9.82 16.17 -0.13
CA LEU A 199 9.73 15.57 -1.46
C LEU A 199 11.11 15.18 -2.02
N GLU A 200 12.15 16.06 -1.88
CA GLU A 200 13.53 15.73 -2.29
C GLU A 200 14.07 14.51 -1.54
N LYS A 201 13.78 14.39 -0.25
CA LYS A 201 14.25 13.29 0.58
C LYS A 201 13.58 11.97 0.22
N GLU A 202 12.27 11.97 -0.01
CA GLU A 202 11.55 10.80 -0.50
C GLU A 202 12.05 10.40 -1.89
N TYR A 203 12.24 11.34 -2.80
CA TYR A 203 12.81 11.07 -4.12
C TYR A 203 14.21 10.42 -4.02
N ALA A 204 15.06 10.93 -3.14
CA ALA A 204 16.39 10.36 -2.91
C ALA A 204 16.36 8.91 -2.39
N PHE A 205 15.34 8.53 -1.60
CA PHE A 205 15.14 7.14 -1.19
C PHE A 205 14.83 6.23 -2.39
N TRP A 206 13.92 6.64 -3.27
CA TRP A 206 13.55 5.86 -4.46
C TRP A 206 14.68 5.78 -5.49
N MET A 207 15.56 6.77 -5.56
CA MET A 207 16.71 6.81 -6.47
C MET A 207 18.03 6.33 -5.84
N ASN A 208 17.97 5.78 -4.62
CA ASN A 208 19.16 5.32 -3.90
C ASN A 208 19.84 4.15 -4.61
N GLY A 209 21.09 4.38 -5.07
CA GLY A 209 21.88 3.43 -5.83
C GLY A 209 22.09 3.83 -7.31
N GLU A 210 21.35 4.83 -7.82
CA GLU A 210 21.42 5.26 -9.22
C GLU A 210 22.87 5.49 -9.71
N ALA A 211 23.68 6.18 -8.93
CA ALA A 211 25.06 6.55 -9.32
C ALA A 211 26.03 5.36 -9.43
N GLN A 212 25.70 4.20 -8.87
CA GLN A 212 26.53 2.99 -8.90
C GLN A 212 26.03 1.93 -9.90
N LEU A 213 24.93 2.20 -10.61
CA LEU A 213 24.34 1.24 -11.54
C LEU A 213 25.19 1.03 -12.80
N GLU A 214 25.45 -0.23 -13.11
CA GLU A 214 25.97 -0.66 -14.42
C GLU A 214 24.79 -1.05 -15.33
N ASN A 215 25.00 -1.02 -16.66
CA ASN A 215 23.96 -1.43 -17.60
C ASN A 215 23.57 -2.90 -17.37
N GLY A 216 22.28 -3.20 -17.43
CA GLY A 216 21.74 -4.53 -17.15
C GLY A 216 21.77 -4.93 -15.67
N SER A 217 21.89 -3.96 -14.75
CA SER A 217 21.94 -4.23 -13.32
C SER A 217 20.84 -3.52 -12.53
N ALA A 218 20.65 -3.96 -11.27
CA ALA A 218 19.72 -3.34 -10.33
C ALA A 218 20.36 -3.19 -8.96
N ILE A 219 20.17 -2.03 -8.34
CA ILE A 219 20.57 -1.76 -6.94
C ILE A 219 19.35 -1.24 -6.19
N LYS A 220 18.92 -1.99 -5.19
CA LYS A 220 17.71 -1.66 -4.42
C LYS A 220 16.52 -1.39 -5.35
N ARG A 221 15.98 -0.17 -5.33
CA ARG A 221 14.78 0.26 -6.06
C ARG A 221 15.05 0.81 -7.46
N VAL A 222 16.29 0.88 -7.89
CA VAL A 222 16.66 1.38 -9.22
C VAL A 222 17.18 0.25 -10.10
N VAL A 223 16.76 0.26 -11.35
CA VAL A 223 17.11 -0.70 -12.38
C VAL A 223 17.66 0.06 -13.57
N LYS A 224 18.77 -0.40 -14.12
CA LYS A 224 19.33 0.14 -15.38
C LYS A 224 19.24 -0.91 -16.47
N THR A 225 18.52 -0.59 -17.53
CA THR A 225 18.39 -1.48 -18.69
C THR A 225 19.73 -1.69 -19.39
N ASP A 226 19.82 -2.67 -20.29
CA ASP A 226 20.99 -2.86 -21.13
C ASP A 226 21.32 -1.62 -21.99
N SER A 227 20.29 -0.85 -22.36
CA SER A 227 20.41 0.41 -23.10
C SER A 227 20.93 1.59 -22.27
N GLY A 228 21.01 1.42 -20.94
CA GLY A 228 21.45 2.46 -20.00
C GLY A 228 20.33 3.34 -19.43
N ASP A 229 19.08 3.05 -19.76
CA ASP A 229 17.90 3.77 -19.25
C ASP A 229 17.56 3.32 -17.83
N ILE A 230 17.06 4.24 -16.99
CA ILE A 230 16.78 3.98 -15.57
C ILE A 230 15.27 3.91 -15.33
N LEU A 231 14.84 2.79 -14.76
CA LEU A 231 13.50 2.55 -14.24
C LEU A 231 13.57 2.26 -12.73
N ASN A 232 12.41 2.18 -12.09
CA ASN A 232 12.32 1.82 -10.67
C ASN A 232 11.52 0.54 -10.48
N ARG A 233 11.83 -0.18 -9.38
CA ARG A 233 11.13 -1.39 -8.92
C ARG A 233 10.84 -1.32 -7.43
N TYR A 234 9.89 -2.12 -6.95
CA TYR A 234 9.71 -2.36 -5.53
C TYR A 234 10.85 -3.24 -4.98
N TYR A 235 11.23 -3.00 -3.73
CA TYR A 235 12.37 -3.69 -3.12
C TYR A 235 12.31 -3.63 -1.58
N ASP A 236 12.51 -4.79 -0.94
CA ASP A 236 12.80 -4.89 0.49
C ASP A 236 14.25 -5.39 0.71
N ALA A 237 14.92 -4.82 1.69
CA ALA A 237 16.33 -5.17 1.98
C ALA A 237 16.48 -6.56 2.63
N GLU A 238 15.43 -7.05 3.31
CA GLU A 238 15.48 -8.31 4.07
C GLU A 238 15.07 -9.50 3.19
N ASN A 239 15.65 -10.66 3.50
CA ASN A 239 15.32 -11.95 2.87
C ASN A 239 15.00 -13.00 3.94
N GLU A 240 14.09 -12.65 4.85
CA GLU A 240 13.60 -13.46 5.95
C GLU A 240 12.06 -13.45 5.93
N PRO A 241 11.38 -14.43 6.54
CA PRO A 241 9.94 -14.43 6.66
C PRO A 241 9.42 -13.11 7.27
N ARG A 242 8.29 -12.61 6.79
CA ARG A 242 7.65 -11.42 7.36
C ARG A 242 7.16 -11.71 8.79
N PRO A 243 7.47 -10.87 9.78
CA PRO A 243 7.00 -11.11 11.15
C PRO A 243 5.48 -11.24 11.28
N GLU A 244 4.72 -10.45 10.53
CA GLU A 244 3.27 -10.40 10.54
C GLU A 244 2.57 -11.60 9.86
N SER A 245 3.32 -12.40 9.07
CA SER A 245 2.84 -13.58 8.32
C SER A 245 3.85 -14.73 8.34
N TYR A 246 4.56 -14.89 9.44
CA TYR A 246 5.77 -15.72 9.57
C TYR A 246 5.60 -17.17 9.10
N LEU A 247 4.57 -17.87 9.57
CA LEU A 247 4.34 -19.27 9.20
C LEU A 247 3.81 -19.43 7.79
N ILE A 248 3.07 -18.46 7.30
CA ILE A 248 2.55 -18.46 5.93
C ILE A 248 3.74 -18.41 4.99
N ASP A 249 4.66 -17.46 5.19
CA ASP A 249 5.87 -17.32 4.39
C ASP A 249 6.75 -18.57 4.42
N ILE A 250 6.89 -19.21 5.59
CA ILE A 250 7.65 -20.47 5.72
C ILE A 250 7.00 -21.62 4.94
N ARG A 251 5.67 -21.75 4.99
CA ARG A 251 4.94 -22.77 4.23
C ARG A 251 5.03 -22.54 2.73
N ASP A 252 4.90 -21.29 2.30
CA ASP A 252 4.95 -20.93 0.89
C ASP A 252 6.35 -21.02 0.29
N ASN A 253 7.41 -20.98 1.13
CA ASN A 253 8.80 -21.14 0.67
C ASN A 253 9.15 -22.58 0.27
N GLU A 254 8.30 -23.56 0.51
CA GLU A 254 8.57 -24.94 0.13
C GLU A 254 8.73 -25.06 -1.40
N ASN A 255 9.93 -25.47 -1.84
CA ASN A 255 10.34 -25.54 -3.26
C ASN A 255 10.48 -24.19 -3.99
N ALA A 256 10.53 -23.08 -3.27
CA ALA A 256 10.77 -21.76 -3.85
C ALA A 256 12.28 -21.45 -4.01
N GLY A 257 12.59 -20.38 -4.72
CA GLY A 257 13.97 -19.91 -4.94
C GLY A 257 14.61 -19.26 -3.71
N THR A 258 15.92 -19.08 -3.73
CA THR A 258 16.72 -18.51 -2.62
C THR A 258 16.34 -17.07 -2.25
N GLU A 259 15.77 -16.29 -3.20
CA GLU A 259 15.32 -14.91 -2.98
C GLU A 259 13.80 -14.83 -2.71
N PHE A 260 13.16 -15.94 -2.34
CA PHE A 260 11.71 -16.01 -2.16
C PHE A 260 11.18 -14.96 -1.18
N TYR A 261 11.75 -14.89 0.01
CA TYR A 261 11.27 -13.93 1.03
C TYR A 261 11.47 -12.48 0.60
N ARG A 262 12.60 -12.17 -0.07
CA ARG A 262 12.81 -10.81 -0.59
C ARG A 262 11.80 -10.45 -1.69
N ASN A 263 11.46 -11.39 -2.58
CA ASN A 263 10.40 -11.19 -3.58
C ASN A 263 9.03 -10.95 -2.92
N ILE A 264 8.65 -11.79 -1.92
CA ILE A 264 7.43 -11.63 -1.12
C ILE A 264 7.38 -10.25 -0.48
N ARG A 265 8.44 -9.84 0.22
CA ARG A 265 8.53 -8.57 0.92
C ARG A 265 8.51 -7.37 -0.04
N SER A 266 9.15 -7.52 -1.21
CA SER A 266 9.13 -6.50 -2.27
C SER A 266 7.73 -6.33 -2.88
N ALA A 267 6.98 -7.43 -3.06
CA ALA A 267 5.58 -7.35 -3.45
C ALA A 267 4.72 -6.61 -2.40
N CYS A 268 5.00 -6.81 -1.10
CA CYS A 268 4.33 -6.05 -0.03
C CYS A 268 4.62 -4.54 -0.10
N GLU A 269 5.79 -4.09 -0.61
CA GLU A 269 6.07 -2.67 -0.82
C GLU A 269 5.13 -2.05 -1.87
N SER A 270 4.61 -2.83 -2.82
CA SER A 270 3.62 -2.38 -3.80
C SER A 270 2.21 -2.21 -3.22
N GLY A 271 1.94 -2.79 -2.05
CA GLY A 271 0.60 -2.91 -1.46
C GLY A 271 -0.23 -4.07 -2.03
N TRP A 272 0.29 -4.88 -2.98
CA TRP A 272 -0.41 -6.03 -3.59
C TRP A 272 0.10 -7.38 -3.07
N ASP A 273 -0.19 -7.68 -1.85
CA ASP A 273 0.17 -8.91 -1.13
C ASP A 273 -1.02 -9.89 -1.06
N PHE A 274 -1.26 -10.87 -2.00
CA PHE A 274 -0.48 -11.07 -3.21
C PHE A 274 -1.36 -11.18 -4.44
N SER A 275 -0.74 -11.34 -5.61
CA SER A 275 -1.42 -11.40 -6.90
C SER A 275 -0.61 -12.25 -7.88
N SER A 276 -1.30 -12.89 -8.82
CA SER A 276 -0.70 -13.51 -10.00
C SER A 276 0.13 -12.56 -10.87
N ARG A 277 0.01 -11.24 -10.65
CA ARG A 277 0.85 -10.20 -11.25
C ARG A 277 2.33 -10.50 -11.08
N TRP A 278 2.71 -11.04 -9.91
CA TRP A 278 4.09 -11.26 -9.48
C TRP A 278 4.66 -12.61 -9.88
N PHE A 279 3.83 -13.56 -10.34
CA PHE A 279 4.22 -14.95 -10.51
C PHE A 279 4.72 -15.22 -11.93
N ALA A 280 5.90 -15.84 -12.06
CA ALA A 280 6.49 -16.15 -13.35
C ALA A 280 5.62 -17.07 -14.21
N ASP A 281 4.90 -18.02 -13.58
CA ASP A 281 3.92 -18.91 -14.24
C ASP A 281 2.49 -18.33 -14.21
N GLY A 282 2.26 -17.25 -13.45
CA GLY A 282 0.97 -16.61 -13.27
C GLY A 282 -0.02 -17.38 -12.40
N GLU A 283 0.41 -18.40 -11.65
CA GLU A 283 -0.47 -19.27 -10.85
C GLU A 283 0.05 -19.51 -9.43
N HIS A 284 1.35 -19.75 -9.25
CA HIS A 284 1.93 -20.22 -7.99
C HIS A 284 2.84 -19.19 -7.34
N ILE A 285 2.60 -18.87 -6.07
CA ILE A 285 3.37 -17.90 -5.28
C ILE A 285 4.85 -18.28 -5.18
N GLN A 286 5.18 -19.59 -5.25
CA GLN A 286 6.56 -20.08 -5.24
C GLN A 286 7.39 -19.56 -6.43
N THR A 287 6.72 -19.09 -7.50
CA THR A 287 7.35 -18.54 -8.71
C THR A 287 7.42 -17.02 -8.71
N ILE A 288 7.25 -16.38 -7.55
CA ILE A 288 7.26 -14.94 -7.40
C ILE A 288 8.60 -14.33 -7.84
N GLU A 289 8.56 -13.33 -8.73
CA GLU A 289 9.72 -12.69 -9.34
C GLU A 289 9.67 -11.16 -9.30
N THR A 290 9.08 -10.58 -8.25
CA THR A 290 8.90 -9.12 -8.09
C THR A 290 10.19 -8.34 -8.29
N LEU A 291 11.33 -8.89 -7.83
CA LEU A 291 12.64 -8.24 -7.99
C LEU A 291 13.09 -8.07 -9.46
N ASN A 292 12.49 -8.80 -10.37
CA ASN A 292 12.82 -8.76 -11.79
C ASN A 292 11.89 -7.79 -12.57
N LEU A 293 10.97 -7.13 -11.88
CA LEU A 293 9.97 -6.26 -12.51
C LEU A 293 10.31 -4.77 -12.29
N ALA A 294 10.04 -3.95 -13.30
CA ALA A 294 9.92 -2.52 -13.16
C ALA A 294 8.43 -2.18 -13.35
N GLU A 295 7.78 -1.76 -12.27
CA GLU A 295 6.33 -1.69 -12.21
C GLU A 295 5.79 -0.37 -12.76
N ILE A 296 4.67 -0.46 -13.48
CA ILE A 296 4.03 0.68 -14.14
C ILE A 296 3.53 1.71 -13.13
N ASP A 297 2.91 1.28 -12.04
CA ASP A 297 2.39 2.14 -10.98
C ASP A 297 3.51 2.96 -10.31
N LEU A 298 4.59 2.30 -9.88
CA LEU A 298 5.73 2.97 -9.25
C LEU A 298 6.36 4.01 -10.16
N ASN A 299 6.62 3.64 -11.44
CA ASN A 299 7.25 4.56 -12.38
C ASN A 299 6.36 5.76 -12.71
N CYS A 300 5.03 5.60 -12.75
CA CYS A 300 4.09 6.69 -12.89
C CYS A 300 4.03 7.60 -11.66
N LEU A 301 4.04 7.04 -10.44
CA LEU A 301 4.07 7.81 -9.20
C LEU A 301 5.35 8.61 -9.06
N LEU A 302 6.49 8.06 -9.45
CA LEU A 302 7.76 8.79 -9.46
C LEU A 302 7.79 9.91 -10.51
N TRP A 303 7.14 9.72 -11.66
CA TRP A 303 6.94 10.81 -12.60
C TRP A 303 6.14 11.96 -11.98
N HIS A 304 5.09 11.63 -11.24
CA HIS A 304 4.27 12.63 -10.54
C HIS A 304 5.08 13.36 -9.46
N LEU A 305 5.89 12.63 -8.69
CA LEU A 305 6.81 13.21 -7.71
C LEU A 305 7.83 14.16 -8.36
N GLU A 306 8.41 13.79 -9.51
CA GLU A 306 9.32 14.66 -10.29
C GLU A 306 8.60 15.93 -10.77
N LYS A 307 7.35 15.84 -11.26
CA LYS A 307 6.53 17.01 -11.63
C LYS A 307 6.22 17.91 -10.43
N THR A 308 5.93 17.33 -9.29
CA THR A 308 5.66 18.08 -8.05
C THR A 308 6.93 18.77 -7.55
N LEU A 309 8.09 18.12 -7.65
CA LEU A 309 9.39 18.72 -7.33
C LEU A 309 9.72 19.88 -8.27
N ALA A 310 9.46 19.76 -9.57
CA ALA A 310 9.62 20.87 -10.51
C ALA A 310 8.73 22.07 -10.14
N LYS A 311 7.43 21.83 -9.86
CA LYS A 311 6.48 22.85 -9.39
C LYS A 311 6.96 23.53 -8.10
N SER A 312 7.37 22.73 -7.13
CA SER A 312 7.87 23.25 -5.84
C SER A 312 9.15 24.08 -6.01
N SER A 313 10.05 23.67 -6.92
CA SER A 313 11.26 24.41 -7.26
C SER A 313 10.95 25.76 -7.90
N ALA A 314 10.00 25.80 -8.85
CA ALA A 314 9.54 27.03 -9.48
C ALA A 314 8.99 28.04 -8.46
N LEU A 315 8.14 27.58 -7.54
CA LEU A 315 7.57 28.43 -6.47
C LEU A 315 8.65 29.03 -5.54
N GLN A 316 9.78 28.36 -5.40
CA GLN A 316 10.93 28.81 -4.61
C GLN A 316 11.99 29.55 -5.45
N GLN A 317 11.74 29.75 -6.74
CA GLN A 317 12.67 30.39 -7.68
C GLN A 317 14.03 29.65 -7.82
N LEU A 318 13.99 28.32 -7.65
CA LEU A 318 15.15 27.43 -7.81
C LEU A 318 15.23 26.93 -9.28
N THR A 319 15.56 27.83 -10.21
CA THR A 319 15.46 27.60 -11.66
C THR A 319 16.23 26.36 -12.13
N GLU A 320 17.46 26.14 -11.66
CA GLU A 320 18.26 24.96 -12.04
C GLU A 320 17.60 23.64 -11.60
N LYS A 321 16.98 23.65 -10.42
CA LYS A 321 16.26 22.48 -9.90
C LYS A 321 14.95 22.23 -10.65
N GLU A 322 14.23 23.31 -10.98
CA GLU A 322 13.02 23.22 -11.81
C GLU A 322 13.34 22.59 -13.17
N GLU A 323 14.36 23.08 -13.88
CA GLU A 323 14.81 22.51 -15.15
C GLU A 323 15.20 21.05 -15.01
N GLN A 324 16.03 20.71 -14.02
CA GLN A 324 16.47 19.34 -13.72
C GLN A 324 15.29 18.38 -13.54
N PHE A 325 14.29 18.73 -12.72
CA PHE A 325 13.15 17.85 -12.46
C PHE A 325 12.17 17.78 -13.65
N ASN A 326 12.02 18.86 -14.43
CA ASN A 326 11.27 18.81 -15.67
C ASN A 326 11.92 17.88 -16.70
N GLU A 327 13.25 17.90 -16.84
CA GLU A 327 13.99 16.97 -17.71
C GLU A 327 13.82 15.51 -17.24
N LYS A 328 13.95 15.24 -15.94
CA LYS A 328 13.72 13.90 -15.35
C LYS A 328 12.32 13.40 -15.63
N ALA A 329 11.30 14.21 -15.38
CA ALA A 329 9.92 13.86 -15.66
C ALA A 329 9.65 13.61 -17.16
N ALA A 330 10.23 14.43 -18.04
CA ALA A 330 10.12 14.22 -19.49
C ALA A 330 10.77 12.89 -19.93
N LEU A 331 11.96 12.60 -19.39
CA LEU A 331 12.65 11.34 -19.65
C LEU A 331 11.84 10.15 -19.13
N ARG A 332 11.38 10.18 -17.87
CA ARG A 332 10.59 9.10 -17.28
C ARG A 332 9.30 8.83 -18.06
N ARG A 333 8.58 9.87 -18.49
CA ARG A 333 7.42 9.72 -19.38
C ARG A 333 7.78 8.99 -20.68
N LYS A 334 8.92 9.34 -21.29
CA LYS A 334 9.43 8.65 -22.49
C LYS A 334 9.71 7.18 -22.19
N LEU A 335 10.37 6.87 -21.07
CA LEU A 335 10.74 5.50 -20.71
C LEU A 335 9.51 4.65 -20.38
N ILE A 336 8.51 5.20 -19.68
CA ILE A 336 7.22 4.54 -19.44
C ILE A 336 6.59 4.10 -20.78
N ASN A 337 6.55 4.98 -21.77
CA ASN A 337 5.99 4.64 -23.08
C ASN A 337 6.88 3.70 -23.90
N THR A 338 8.19 3.67 -23.64
CA THR A 338 9.13 2.80 -24.38
C THR A 338 9.13 1.37 -23.81
N TYR A 339 9.11 1.21 -22.50
CA TYR A 339 9.33 -0.08 -21.83
C TYR A 339 8.06 -0.72 -21.25
N LEU A 340 7.04 0.10 -20.92
CA LEU A 340 5.86 -0.36 -20.18
C LEU A 340 4.57 -0.31 -20.99
N TRP A 341 4.62 0.21 -22.24
CA TRP A 341 3.51 0.16 -23.18
C TRP A 341 3.65 -1.04 -24.11
N ASP A 342 2.67 -1.93 -24.09
CA ASP A 342 2.58 -3.07 -25.00
C ASP A 342 1.66 -2.74 -26.18
N THR A 343 2.25 -2.53 -27.36
CA THR A 343 1.50 -2.21 -28.60
C THR A 343 0.63 -3.35 -29.08
N ASP A 344 1.01 -4.61 -28.79
CA ASP A 344 0.31 -5.79 -29.28
C ASP A 344 -1.03 -5.99 -28.52
N SER A 345 -1.02 -5.76 -27.20
CA SER A 345 -2.23 -5.85 -26.37
C SER A 345 -2.93 -4.51 -26.15
N GLY A 346 -2.36 -3.39 -26.59
CA GLY A 346 -2.92 -2.05 -26.42
C GLY A 346 -3.07 -1.63 -24.97
N THR A 347 -2.11 -2.00 -24.10
CA THR A 347 -2.17 -1.69 -22.67
C THR A 347 -0.80 -1.48 -22.04
N TYR A 348 -0.79 -0.82 -20.88
CA TYR A 348 0.40 -0.75 -20.03
C TYR A 348 0.57 -2.01 -19.18
N LYS A 349 1.82 -2.46 -19.03
CA LYS A 349 2.23 -3.64 -18.26
C LYS A 349 3.51 -3.34 -17.49
N ASP A 350 3.88 -4.24 -16.59
CA ASP A 350 5.19 -4.21 -15.98
C ASP A 350 6.27 -4.70 -16.97
N TYR A 351 7.49 -4.21 -16.82
CA TYR A 351 8.62 -4.61 -17.65
C TYR A 351 9.51 -5.58 -16.88
N HIS A 352 9.80 -6.73 -17.47
CA HIS A 352 10.70 -7.73 -16.90
C HIS A 352 12.14 -7.44 -17.30
N THR A 353 12.95 -7.06 -16.35
CA THR A 353 14.29 -6.50 -16.57
C THR A 353 15.29 -7.51 -17.13
N GLU A 354 15.23 -8.79 -16.74
CA GLU A 354 16.10 -9.84 -17.26
C GLU A 354 15.66 -10.35 -18.64
N LYS A 355 14.34 -10.41 -18.89
CA LYS A 355 13.79 -10.85 -20.18
C LYS A 355 13.79 -9.73 -21.23
N ASN A 356 14.07 -8.50 -20.82
CA ASN A 356 14.02 -7.29 -21.66
C ASN A 356 12.71 -7.17 -22.45
N ALA A 357 11.58 -7.41 -21.80
CA ALA A 357 10.26 -7.41 -22.40
C ALA A 357 9.16 -7.06 -21.38
N VAL A 358 8.03 -6.57 -21.85
CA VAL A 358 6.83 -6.46 -21.01
C VAL A 358 6.38 -7.83 -20.53
N THR A 359 5.78 -7.88 -19.33
CA THR A 359 5.25 -9.12 -18.77
C THR A 359 4.01 -9.60 -19.54
N SER A 360 3.67 -10.86 -19.39
CA SER A 360 2.39 -11.40 -19.92
C SER A 360 1.18 -10.98 -19.10
N SER A 361 1.37 -10.58 -17.84
CA SER A 361 0.31 -10.20 -16.92
C SER A 361 -0.38 -8.90 -17.35
N VAL A 362 -1.71 -8.93 -17.43
CA VAL A 362 -2.55 -7.74 -17.63
C VAL A 362 -3.29 -7.47 -16.34
N HIS A 363 -3.13 -6.28 -15.78
CA HIS A 363 -3.65 -5.93 -14.48
C HIS A 363 -4.06 -4.45 -14.39
N ILE A 364 -4.91 -4.14 -13.44
CA ILE A 364 -5.58 -2.83 -13.30
C ILE A 364 -4.60 -1.65 -13.09
N ALA A 365 -3.34 -1.89 -12.70
CA ALA A 365 -2.34 -0.84 -12.56
C ALA A 365 -2.04 -0.09 -13.88
N MET A 366 -2.50 -0.62 -15.02
CA MET A 366 -2.54 0.09 -16.32
C MET A 366 -3.33 1.41 -16.28
N LEU A 367 -4.10 1.66 -15.21
CA LEU A 367 -4.81 2.92 -14.99
C LEU A 367 -3.91 4.09 -14.56
N TYR A 368 -2.74 3.83 -13.96
CA TYR A 368 -1.89 4.91 -13.44
C TYR A 368 -1.46 5.94 -14.50
N PRO A 369 -1.07 5.55 -15.73
CA PRO A 369 -0.80 6.53 -16.78
C PRO A 369 -1.99 7.41 -17.14
N LEU A 370 -3.22 6.88 -17.08
CA LEU A 370 -4.44 7.65 -17.32
C LEU A 370 -4.80 8.53 -16.11
N PHE A 371 -4.67 8.00 -14.92
CA PHE A 371 -4.94 8.73 -13.68
C PHE A 371 -4.06 9.98 -13.57
N LEU A 372 -2.79 9.88 -13.96
CA LEU A 372 -1.82 10.97 -13.88
C LEU A 372 -1.68 11.81 -15.17
N GLY A 373 -2.43 11.50 -16.23
CA GLY A 373 -2.38 12.24 -17.50
C GLY A 373 -1.13 11.99 -18.34
N LEU A 374 -0.50 10.83 -18.18
CA LEU A 374 0.69 10.41 -18.94
C LEU A 374 0.36 9.83 -20.32
N ALA A 375 -0.74 9.08 -20.43
CA ALA A 375 -1.18 8.43 -21.64
C ALA A 375 -1.54 9.46 -22.73
N ASP A 376 -1.37 9.10 -23.99
CA ASP A 376 -2.01 9.84 -25.07
C ASP A 376 -3.48 9.41 -25.27
N ALA A 377 -4.18 10.08 -26.18
CA ALA A 377 -5.62 9.85 -26.38
C ALA A 377 -5.93 8.44 -26.94
N GLU A 378 -5.06 7.90 -27.79
CA GLU A 378 -5.25 6.55 -28.36
C GLU A 378 -4.96 5.47 -27.32
N GLN A 379 -3.89 5.63 -26.56
CA GLN A 379 -3.55 4.75 -25.43
C GLN A 379 -4.69 4.73 -24.41
N ALA A 380 -5.21 5.90 -24.04
CA ALA A 380 -6.31 6.03 -23.10
C ALA A 380 -7.59 5.33 -23.60
N LYS A 381 -7.88 5.43 -24.89
CA LYS A 381 -9.02 4.76 -25.51
C LYS A 381 -8.88 3.23 -25.45
N LEU A 382 -7.72 2.69 -25.83
CA LEU A 382 -7.48 1.25 -25.82
C LEU A 382 -7.56 0.69 -24.37
N VAL A 383 -7.01 1.41 -23.40
CA VAL A 383 -7.12 1.02 -21.98
C VAL A 383 -8.58 1.11 -21.51
N ALA A 384 -9.33 2.15 -21.87
CA ALA A 384 -10.75 2.27 -21.50
C ALA A 384 -11.61 1.14 -22.08
N GLU A 385 -11.37 0.75 -23.34
CA GLU A 385 -12.02 -0.40 -23.96
C GLU A 385 -11.72 -1.69 -23.20
N LYS A 386 -10.46 -1.92 -22.83
CA LYS A 386 -10.04 -3.08 -22.05
C LYS A 386 -10.68 -3.09 -20.66
N ILE A 387 -10.69 -1.97 -19.96
CA ILE A 387 -11.37 -1.83 -18.66
C ILE A 387 -12.84 -2.21 -18.76
N SER A 388 -13.55 -1.68 -19.74
CA SER A 388 -14.98 -1.95 -19.95
C SER A 388 -15.27 -3.43 -20.25
N GLN A 389 -14.40 -4.08 -21.03
CA GLN A 389 -14.65 -5.43 -21.53
C GLN A 389 -14.17 -6.54 -20.57
N GLU A 390 -13.07 -6.31 -19.84
CA GLU A 390 -12.38 -7.37 -19.12
C GLU A 390 -12.32 -7.15 -17.60
N PHE A 391 -12.39 -5.90 -17.12
CA PHE A 391 -12.15 -5.58 -15.71
C PHE A 391 -13.38 -5.08 -14.95
N LEU A 392 -14.41 -4.56 -15.64
CA LEU A 392 -15.60 -4.04 -14.99
C LEU A 392 -16.66 -5.13 -14.84
N TYR A 393 -16.99 -5.46 -13.59
CA TYR A 393 -18.00 -6.43 -13.20
C TYR A 393 -19.13 -5.76 -12.39
N PRO A 394 -20.25 -6.45 -12.11
CA PRO A 394 -21.39 -5.87 -11.38
C PRO A 394 -21.05 -5.26 -10.03
N GLY A 395 -19.99 -5.71 -9.37
CA GLY A 395 -19.55 -5.22 -8.05
C GLY A 395 -18.36 -4.26 -8.10
N GLY A 396 -17.93 -3.82 -9.30
CA GLY A 396 -16.81 -2.88 -9.50
C GLY A 396 -15.66 -3.47 -10.32
N LEU A 397 -14.53 -2.74 -10.32
CA LEU A 397 -13.31 -3.14 -11.03
C LEU A 397 -12.54 -4.21 -10.25
N VAL A 398 -12.11 -5.25 -10.97
CA VAL A 398 -11.16 -6.26 -10.45
C VAL A 398 -9.72 -5.85 -10.72
N THR A 399 -8.77 -6.42 -9.99
CA THR A 399 -7.34 -6.10 -10.13
C THR A 399 -6.66 -6.88 -11.23
N THR A 400 -7.05 -8.14 -11.42
CA THR A 400 -6.65 -9.02 -12.53
C THR A 400 -7.85 -9.83 -13.01
N THR A 401 -7.73 -10.46 -14.18
CA THR A 401 -8.77 -11.38 -14.70
C THR A 401 -8.50 -12.83 -14.32
N LYS A 402 -7.45 -13.10 -13.54
CA LYS A 402 -7.11 -14.45 -13.05
C LYS A 402 -7.71 -14.71 -11.67
N ASN A 403 -8.16 -15.93 -11.44
CA ASN A 403 -8.56 -16.41 -10.11
C ASN A 403 -7.48 -17.38 -9.61
N SER A 404 -6.45 -16.84 -8.96
CA SER A 404 -5.35 -17.64 -8.38
C SER A 404 -5.59 -18.03 -6.92
N GLY A 405 -6.67 -17.53 -6.30
CA GLY A 405 -6.89 -17.64 -4.87
C GLY A 405 -6.20 -16.53 -4.05
N GLN A 406 -5.34 -15.73 -4.68
CA GLN A 406 -4.73 -14.58 -4.03
C GLN A 406 -5.71 -13.42 -3.90
N GLN A 407 -5.54 -12.61 -2.84
CA GLN A 407 -6.51 -11.57 -2.52
C GLN A 407 -6.54 -10.39 -3.51
N TRP A 408 -5.43 -10.14 -4.23
CA TRP A 408 -5.34 -9.10 -5.25
C TRP A 408 -5.60 -9.63 -6.67
N ASP A 409 -6.34 -10.72 -6.78
CA ASP A 409 -6.83 -11.30 -8.02
C ASP A 409 -8.36 -11.40 -8.02
N LEU A 410 -8.92 -11.81 -9.17
CA LEU A 410 -10.35 -12.11 -9.30
C LEU A 410 -10.77 -13.10 -8.19
N PRO A 411 -11.93 -12.93 -7.52
CA PRO A 411 -13.02 -12.00 -7.82
C PRO A 411 -12.98 -10.67 -7.07
N ASN A 412 -11.89 -10.31 -6.42
CA ASN A 412 -11.85 -9.21 -5.49
C ASN A 412 -11.72 -7.83 -6.17
N ALA A 413 -12.52 -6.89 -5.67
CA ALA A 413 -12.51 -5.47 -6.01
C ALA A 413 -12.03 -4.67 -4.79
N TRP A 414 -11.15 -3.72 -5.02
CA TRP A 414 -10.48 -2.91 -4.01
C TRP A 414 -10.77 -1.43 -4.20
N ALA A 415 -11.10 -0.72 -3.14
CA ALA A 415 -11.48 0.70 -3.16
C ALA A 415 -10.48 1.60 -3.91
N PRO A 416 -9.15 1.49 -3.72
CA PRO A 416 -8.18 2.30 -4.45
C PRO A 416 -8.42 2.32 -5.96
N TYR A 417 -8.63 1.15 -6.56
CA TYR A 417 -8.77 1.03 -8.01
C TYR A 417 -10.12 1.48 -8.55
N GLN A 418 -11.14 1.57 -7.71
CA GLN A 418 -12.42 2.18 -8.11
C GLN A 418 -12.25 3.68 -8.29
N TRP A 419 -11.54 4.34 -7.36
CA TRP A 419 -11.21 5.76 -7.48
C TRP A 419 -10.27 6.03 -8.66
N LEU A 420 -9.18 5.25 -8.78
CA LEU A 420 -8.25 5.39 -9.91
C LEU A 420 -8.97 5.20 -11.26
N GLY A 421 -9.82 4.19 -11.39
CA GLY A 421 -10.61 3.93 -12.60
C GLY A 421 -11.57 5.07 -12.92
N PHE A 422 -12.39 5.48 -11.94
CA PHE A 422 -13.32 6.60 -12.10
C PHE A 422 -12.59 7.88 -12.56
N LYS A 423 -11.54 8.27 -11.85
CA LYS A 423 -10.79 9.50 -12.14
C LYS A 423 -10.08 9.43 -13.50
N SER A 424 -9.49 8.27 -13.84
CA SER A 424 -8.87 8.01 -15.14
C SER A 424 -9.87 8.24 -16.28
N MET A 425 -11.06 7.66 -16.18
CA MET A 425 -12.09 7.79 -17.20
C MET A 425 -12.59 9.24 -17.31
N LYS A 426 -12.77 9.93 -16.18
CA LYS A 426 -13.12 11.38 -16.18
C LYS A 426 -12.04 12.23 -16.86
N ASN A 427 -10.76 11.98 -16.58
CA ASN A 427 -9.64 12.74 -17.14
C ASN A 427 -9.59 12.72 -18.68
N TYR A 428 -10.05 11.63 -19.29
CA TYR A 428 -10.03 11.44 -20.76
C TYR A 428 -11.42 11.53 -21.41
N GLY A 429 -12.44 11.97 -20.67
CA GLY A 429 -13.79 12.21 -21.23
C GLY A 429 -14.66 10.97 -21.41
N PHE A 430 -14.26 9.80 -20.86
CA PHE A 430 -15.07 8.57 -20.87
C PHE A 430 -16.10 8.59 -19.73
N HIS A 431 -16.99 9.59 -19.75
CA HIS A 431 -17.90 9.88 -18.65
C HIS A 431 -18.85 8.72 -18.33
N GLU A 432 -19.43 8.09 -19.35
CA GLU A 432 -20.35 6.95 -19.14
C GLU A 432 -19.67 5.77 -18.44
N LEU A 433 -18.43 5.44 -18.81
CA LEU A 433 -17.68 4.37 -18.16
C LEU A 433 -17.30 4.76 -16.72
N ALA A 434 -16.95 6.02 -16.48
CA ALA A 434 -16.70 6.50 -15.12
C ALA A 434 -17.94 6.32 -14.22
N GLU A 435 -19.13 6.73 -14.69
CA GLU A 435 -20.38 6.56 -13.97
C GLU A 435 -20.70 5.07 -13.70
N GLN A 436 -20.47 4.18 -14.67
CA GLN A 436 -20.64 2.74 -14.48
C GLN A 436 -19.73 2.20 -13.37
N ILE A 437 -18.44 2.58 -13.35
CA ILE A 437 -17.49 2.18 -12.31
C ILE A 437 -17.99 2.62 -10.94
N ARG A 438 -18.40 3.89 -10.81
CA ARG A 438 -18.98 4.44 -9.58
C ARG A 438 -20.21 3.65 -9.12
N ASP A 439 -21.17 3.48 -10.02
CA ASP A 439 -22.47 2.90 -9.69
C ASP A 439 -22.36 1.42 -9.32
N HIS A 440 -21.52 0.65 -10.03
CA HIS A 440 -21.25 -0.75 -9.69
C HIS A 440 -20.61 -0.88 -8.30
N TRP A 441 -19.57 -0.10 -8.03
CA TRP A 441 -18.87 -0.14 -6.75
C TRP A 441 -19.75 0.35 -5.60
N CYS A 442 -20.30 1.56 -5.70
CA CYS A 442 -21.13 2.12 -4.63
C CYS A 442 -22.37 1.25 -4.37
N GLY A 443 -23.01 0.72 -5.41
CA GLY A 443 -24.16 -0.18 -5.28
C GLY A 443 -23.80 -1.48 -4.55
N ASN A 444 -22.59 -2.02 -4.78
CA ASN A 444 -22.09 -3.20 -4.07
C ASN A 444 -21.82 -2.89 -2.60
N VAL A 445 -21.11 -1.79 -2.30
CA VAL A 445 -20.86 -1.33 -0.91
C VAL A 445 -22.17 -1.13 -0.15
N GLU A 446 -23.13 -0.42 -0.73
CA GLU A 446 -24.43 -0.15 -0.12
C GLU A 446 -25.23 -1.44 0.17
N ARG A 447 -25.16 -2.42 -0.74
CA ARG A 447 -25.83 -3.71 -0.56
C ARG A 447 -25.23 -4.49 0.60
N ILE A 448 -23.91 -4.63 0.65
CA ILE A 448 -23.21 -5.31 1.74
C ILE A 448 -23.46 -4.58 3.07
N TYR A 449 -23.37 -3.25 3.07
CA TYR A 449 -23.67 -2.46 4.27
C TYR A 449 -25.10 -2.68 4.78
N ARG A 450 -26.11 -2.65 3.88
CA ARG A 450 -27.52 -2.89 4.25
C ARG A 450 -27.75 -4.27 4.85
N ASN A 451 -27.04 -5.28 4.34
CA ASN A 451 -27.19 -6.66 4.79
C ASN A 451 -26.42 -6.96 6.09
N THR A 452 -25.29 -6.29 6.32
CA THR A 452 -24.34 -6.65 7.39
C THR A 452 -24.08 -5.54 8.40
N GLY A 453 -24.35 -4.28 8.06
CA GLY A 453 -23.93 -3.09 8.82
C GLY A 453 -22.45 -2.81 8.72
N LYS A 454 -21.72 -3.39 7.73
CA LYS A 454 -20.25 -3.38 7.65
C LYS A 454 -19.74 -2.71 6.38
N LEU A 455 -18.60 -2.05 6.50
CA LEU A 455 -17.83 -1.48 5.39
C LEU A 455 -16.50 -2.26 5.26
N MET A 456 -16.47 -3.14 4.27
CA MET A 456 -15.41 -4.15 4.15
C MET A 456 -14.14 -3.58 3.50
N GLU A 457 -13.01 -4.22 3.77
CA GLU A 457 -11.71 -3.95 3.16
C GLU A 457 -11.74 -4.16 1.63
N LYS A 458 -12.34 -5.27 1.19
CA LYS A 458 -12.48 -5.68 -0.20
C LYS A 458 -13.85 -6.29 -0.46
N TYR A 459 -14.26 -6.29 -1.71
CA TYR A 459 -15.59 -6.75 -2.13
C TYR A 459 -15.49 -7.77 -3.25
N ASN A 460 -16.46 -8.70 -3.34
CA ASN A 460 -16.56 -9.60 -4.48
C ASN A 460 -17.21 -8.83 -5.65
N ALA A 461 -16.48 -8.71 -6.77
CA ALA A 461 -16.98 -8.00 -7.95
C ALA A 461 -17.96 -8.83 -8.79
N LEU A 462 -17.87 -10.16 -8.74
CA LEU A 462 -18.65 -11.08 -9.55
C LEU A 462 -19.96 -11.46 -8.85
N ASP A 463 -19.85 -11.90 -7.61
CA ASP A 463 -20.99 -12.29 -6.77
C ASP A 463 -21.22 -11.23 -5.68
N THR A 464 -22.08 -10.29 -5.99
CA THR A 464 -22.36 -9.16 -5.11
C THR A 464 -23.22 -9.54 -3.89
N GLU A 465 -23.77 -10.75 -3.83
CA GLU A 465 -24.49 -11.26 -2.64
C GLU A 465 -23.53 -11.86 -1.61
N SER A 466 -22.32 -12.23 -2.00
CA SER A 466 -21.30 -12.83 -1.16
C SER A 466 -20.29 -11.81 -0.65
N ILE A 467 -19.82 -12.00 0.60
CA ILE A 467 -18.67 -11.25 1.13
C ILE A 467 -17.40 -11.76 0.46
N ALA A 468 -16.52 -10.84 0.05
CA ALA A 468 -15.23 -11.18 -0.51
C ALA A 468 -14.37 -11.98 0.47
N GLY A 469 -13.57 -12.88 -0.07
CA GLY A 469 -12.65 -13.73 0.68
C GLY A 469 -11.30 -13.84 -0.01
N GLY A 470 -10.51 -14.84 0.37
CA GLY A 470 -9.15 -15.08 -0.11
C GLY A 470 -8.10 -14.26 0.64
N GLY A 471 -6.83 -14.63 0.42
CA GLY A 471 -5.70 -14.01 1.09
C GLY A 471 -5.37 -14.64 2.45
N GLU A 472 -4.45 -14.00 3.15
CA GLU A 472 -3.79 -14.51 4.35
C GLU A 472 -4.62 -14.34 5.63
N TYR A 473 -5.66 -13.50 5.61
CA TYR A 473 -6.49 -13.16 6.78
C TYR A 473 -7.95 -12.89 6.39
N PRO A 474 -8.89 -12.98 7.33
CA PRO A 474 -10.30 -12.66 7.08
C PRO A 474 -10.51 -11.22 6.63
N ASN A 475 -11.51 -10.99 5.78
CA ASN A 475 -11.87 -9.65 5.31
C ASN A 475 -12.22 -8.71 6.49
N GLN A 476 -11.59 -7.54 6.53
CA GLN A 476 -11.70 -6.59 7.65
C GLN A 476 -12.92 -5.67 7.51
N ASP A 477 -13.42 -5.15 8.63
CA ASP A 477 -14.60 -4.29 8.73
C ASP A 477 -14.23 -2.85 9.13
N GLY A 478 -15.07 -1.88 8.74
CA GLY A 478 -14.90 -0.47 9.07
C GLY A 478 -13.73 0.17 8.31
N PHE A 479 -13.41 -0.33 7.12
CA PHE A 479 -12.11 -0.09 6.49
C PHE A 479 -11.97 1.30 5.88
N GLY A 480 -10.92 2.04 6.29
CA GLY A 480 -10.70 3.45 6.02
C GLY A 480 -10.69 3.84 4.55
N TRP A 481 -10.01 3.09 3.65
CA TRP A 481 -10.02 3.42 2.22
C TRP A 481 -11.39 3.20 1.56
N THR A 482 -12.16 2.18 2.00
CA THR A 482 -13.53 1.99 1.51
C THR A 482 -14.41 3.16 1.90
N ASN A 483 -14.31 3.59 3.18
CA ASN A 483 -15.04 4.76 3.69
C ASN A 483 -14.72 5.99 2.86
N GLY A 484 -13.42 6.25 2.61
CA GLY A 484 -12.95 7.41 1.89
C GLY A 484 -13.36 7.42 0.42
N VAL A 485 -13.12 6.32 -0.28
CA VAL A 485 -13.46 6.21 -1.71
C VAL A 485 -14.97 6.21 -1.94
N TYR A 486 -15.74 5.53 -1.07
CA TYR A 486 -17.20 5.56 -1.17
C TYR A 486 -17.75 7.00 -1.07
N LEU A 487 -17.38 7.74 -0.02
CA LEU A 487 -17.82 9.13 0.13
C LEU A 487 -17.39 9.99 -1.07
N LYS A 488 -16.16 9.84 -1.54
CA LYS A 488 -15.65 10.62 -2.67
C LYS A 488 -16.42 10.34 -3.95
N LEU A 489 -16.66 9.07 -4.28
CA LEU A 489 -17.39 8.66 -5.47
C LEU A 489 -18.86 9.11 -5.44
N LYS A 490 -19.53 9.03 -4.29
CA LYS A 490 -20.93 9.48 -4.14
C LYS A 490 -21.11 10.99 -4.29
N ASN A 491 -20.05 11.77 -4.08
CA ASN A 491 -20.07 13.23 -4.16
C ASN A 491 -19.33 13.78 -5.43
N SER A 492 -19.04 12.90 -6.42
CA SER A 492 -18.29 13.26 -7.65
C SER A 492 -19.18 13.40 -8.87
#